data_133a1481d4ccdd6b87e9da0da33467b1
#
_entry.id   133a1481d4ccdd6b87e9da0da33467b1
#
_cell.length_a   1.000
_cell.length_b   1.000
_cell.length_c   1.000
_cell.angle_alpha   90.00
_cell.angle_beta   90.00
_cell.angle_gamma   90.00
#
_symmetry.space_group_name_H-M   'P 1'
#
loop_
_entity.id
_entity.type
_entity.pdbx_description
1 polymer ?
#
loop_
_entity_poly.entity_id
_entity_poly.type
_entity_poly.pdbx_seq_one_letter_code
_entity_poly.pdbx_strand_id
1 'polypeptide(L)'
;MKIFSNRFSVTLLISLIFNFEAAPAAELDKEHPSTAPQVRLASWWFDRHAEKIAEIEKSNNPKDERKIELLMVGDSITNNFDKKGPGEPVWKKYFTPLNALNLGFGGDRTNHVLWRLEHLPKIKPAPLAASLMIGTNNICWGSDKPKQAAEGIQEITRKLNAMYPKMKILVLGVFPRREQLDHPHRKQIIELNSYLPDLLKDIPNVSFMDIGSEFLDEKGFLSREMMPDTTHPSEKAHEIWAQAITPKLREMMGK
;
A
#
# COMPACT_ATOMS: atom_id res chain seq x y z
N MET A 1 67.65 -60.09 -37.79
CA MET A 1 67.65 -58.71 -37.30
C MET A 1 66.34 -58.06 -37.76
N LYS A 2 65.34 -57.95 -36.85
CA LYS A 2 63.99 -57.50 -37.20
C LYS A 2 63.88 -56.02 -36.80
N ILE A 3 63.57 -55.18 -37.76
CA ILE A 3 63.34 -53.76 -37.60
C ILE A 3 61.84 -53.58 -37.43
N PHE A 4 61.38 -53.12 -36.26
CA PHE A 4 60.00 -52.75 -35.94
C PHE A 4 59.73 -51.32 -36.43
N SER A 5 58.78 -51.13 -37.32
CA SER A 5 58.26 -49.86 -37.78
C SER A 5 57.15 -49.46 -36.87
N ASN A 6 57.34 -48.37 -36.12
CA ASN A 6 56.32 -47.73 -35.24
C ASN A 6 55.54 -46.71 -36.09
N ARG A 7 54.25 -46.95 -36.36
CA ARG A 7 53.33 -45.98 -36.97
C ARG A 7 52.67 -45.19 -35.85
N PHE A 8 52.98 -43.90 -35.74
CA PHE A 8 52.21 -42.96 -34.89
C PHE A 8 50.92 -42.60 -35.63
N SER A 9 49.77 -42.96 -35.01
CA SER A 9 48.46 -42.44 -35.39
C SER A 9 48.27 -41.08 -34.67
N VAL A 10 48.11 -40.01 -35.41
CA VAL A 10 47.74 -38.71 -34.92
C VAL A 10 46.22 -38.64 -34.88
N THR A 11 45.64 -38.71 -33.67
CA THR A 11 44.21 -38.49 -33.44
C THR A 11 43.95 -37.00 -33.37
N LEU A 12 43.23 -36.46 -34.34
CA LEU A 12 42.82 -35.07 -34.41
C LEU A 12 41.66 -34.86 -33.42
N LEU A 13 41.92 -34.20 -32.29
CA LEU A 13 40.88 -33.78 -31.37
C LEU A 13 40.25 -32.50 -31.91
N ILE A 14 39.02 -32.58 -32.40
CA ILE A 14 38.21 -31.42 -32.74
C ILE A 14 37.54 -30.95 -31.44
N SER A 15 38.06 -29.88 -30.85
CA SER A 15 37.42 -29.18 -29.74
C SER A 15 36.25 -28.30 -30.27
N LEU A 16 35.01 -28.76 -30.06
CA LEU A 16 33.82 -27.94 -30.21
C LEU A 16 33.81 -26.90 -29.08
N ILE A 17 34.14 -25.66 -29.43
CA ILE A 17 33.93 -24.52 -28.54
C ILE A 17 32.42 -24.18 -28.59
N PHE A 18 31.65 -24.60 -27.60
CA PHE A 18 30.31 -24.08 -27.35
C PHE A 18 30.47 -22.65 -26.83
N ASN A 19 30.20 -21.67 -27.68
CA ASN A 19 29.95 -20.31 -27.24
C ASN A 19 28.61 -20.29 -26.46
N PHE A 20 28.68 -20.38 -25.14
CA PHE A 20 27.57 -20.04 -24.30
C PHE A 20 27.48 -18.51 -24.28
N GLU A 21 26.63 -17.95 -25.15
CA GLU A 21 26.14 -16.60 -24.92
C GLU A 21 25.34 -16.64 -23.61
N ALA A 22 25.93 -16.10 -22.53
CA ALA A 22 25.22 -15.86 -21.30
C ALA A 22 24.03 -14.93 -21.62
N ALA A 23 22.81 -15.44 -21.47
CA ALA A 23 21.63 -14.60 -21.51
C ALA A 23 21.86 -13.41 -20.57
N PRO A 24 21.48 -12.18 -20.95
CA PRO A 24 21.64 -11.03 -20.05
C PRO A 24 20.95 -11.40 -18.74
N ALA A 25 21.71 -11.35 -17.65
CA ALA A 25 21.17 -11.51 -16.31
C ALA A 25 20.02 -10.50 -16.22
N ALA A 26 18.79 -10.99 -16.03
CA ALA A 26 17.68 -10.13 -15.70
C ALA A 26 18.16 -9.29 -14.53
N GLU A 27 18.20 -7.98 -14.72
CA GLU A 27 18.56 -7.03 -13.67
C GLU A 27 17.54 -7.29 -12.57
N LEU A 28 17.95 -8.03 -11.54
CA LEU A 28 17.15 -8.23 -10.35
C LEU A 28 16.84 -6.83 -9.87
N ASP A 29 15.58 -6.43 -10.01
CA ASP A 29 15.09 -5.14 -9.53
C ASP A 29 15.58 -5.01 -8.09
N LYS A 30 16.58 -4.14 -7.89
CA LYS A 30 17.12 -3.90 -6.54
C LYS A 30 15.96 -3.39 -5.72
N GLU A 31 15.65 -4.15 -4.67
CA GLU A 31 14.64 -3.77 -3.70
C GLU A 31 14.85 -2.29 -3.32
N HIS A 32 13.89 -1.45 -3.68
CA HIS A 32 13.99 -0.02 -3.39
C HIS A 32 13.27 0.29 -2.06
N PRO A 33 13.59 1.42 -1.40
CA PRO A 33 13.09 1.70 -0.05
C PRO A 33 11.57 1.60 0.11
N SER A 34 10.80 1.89 -0.94
CA SER A 34 9.33 1.83 -0.88
C SER A 34 8.76 0.42 -0.70
N THR A 35 9.48 -0.62 -1.12
CA THR A 35 9.07 -2.04 -1.05
C THR A 35 9.75 -2.82 0.07
N ALA A 36 10.81 -2.27 0.68
CA ALA A 36 11.54 -2.89 1.77
C ALA A 36 10.92 -2.53 3.14
N PRO A 37 10.43 -3.50 3.95
CA PRO A 37 9.90 -3.21 5.27
C PRO A 37 10.90 -2.46 6.16
N GLN A 38 10.47 -1.34 6.75
CA GLN A 38 11.32 -0.52 7.60
C GLN A 38 10.58 -0.06 8.85
N VAL A 39 11.19 -0.29 10.02
CA VAL A 39 10.71 0.23 11.29
C VAL A 39 10.90 1.74 11.39
N ARG A 40 10.00 2.43 12.09
CA ARG A 40 10.16 3.83 12.43
C ARG A 40 10.52 3.98 13.90
N LEU A 41 11.71 4.55 14.18
CA LEU A 41 12.23 4.71 15.54
C LEU A 41 11.62 5.95 16.22
N ALA A 42 10.34 5.84 16.63
CA ALA A 42 9.64 6.88 17.39
C ALA A 42 8.73 6.23 18.44
N SER A 43 8.79 6.67 19.71
CA SER A 43 8.03 6.07 20.81
C SER A 43 6.53 6.03 20.52
N TRP A 44 5.93 7.16 20.14
CA TRP A 44 4.50 7.25 19.84
C TRP A 44 4.05 6.29 18.72
N TRP A 45 4.95 5.92 17.80
CA TRP A 45 4.65 5.00 16.72
C TRP A 45 4.57 3.55 17.24
N PHE A 46 5.48 3.18 18.15
CA PHE A 46 5.42 1.89 18.85
C PHE A 46 4.22 1.81 19.79
N ASP A 47 3.92 2.89 20.52
CA ASP A 47 2.76 2.95 21.41
C ASP A 47 1.47 2.71 20.62
N ARG A 48 1.29 3.40 19.46
CA ARG A 48 0.15 3.16 18.60
C ARG A 48 0.14 1.75 18.00
N HIS A 49 1.29 1.20 17.65
CA HIS A 49 1.37 -0.18 17.15
C HIS A 49 0.93 -1.19 18.21
N ALA A 50 1.40 -1.03 19.45
CA ALA A 50 0.99 -1.85 20.59
C ALA A 50 -0.52 -1.70 20.89
N GLU A 51 -1.08 -0.49 20.80
CA GLU A 51 -2.53 -0.25 20.89
C GLU A 51 -3.30 -1.07 19.86
N LYS A 52 -2.86 -1.07 18.59
CA LYS A 52 -3.53 -1.83 17.53
C LYS A 52 -3.39 -3.34 17.69
N ILE A 53 -2.26 -3.81 18.20
CA ILE A 53 -2.09 -5.22 18.60
C ILE A 53 -3.12 -5.58 19.68
N ALA A 54 -3.26 -4.78 20.73
CA ALA A 54 -4.21 -5.02 21.80
C ALA A 54 -5.69 -5.02 21.30
N GLU A 55 -6.04 -4.12 20.38
CA GLU A 55 -7.37 -4.12 19.74
C GLU A 55 -7.64 -5.41 18.96
N ILE A 56 -6.62 -5.91 18.22
CA ILE A 56 -6.73 -7.16 17.47
C ILE A 56 -6.84 -8.35 18.41
N GLU A 57 -6.03 -8.43 19.46
CA GLU A 57 -6.05 -9.50 20.45
C GLU A 57 -7.41 -9.56 21.16
N LYS A 58 -7.94 -8.39 21.53
CA LYS A 58 -9.28 -8.27 22.09
C LYS A 58 -10.35 -8.81 21.13
N SER A 59 -10.34 -8.38 19.88
CA SER A 59 -11.26 -8.86 18.84
C SER A 59 -11.13 -10.37 18.58
N ASN A 60 -9.92 -10.93 18.72
CA ASN A 60 -9.65 -12.35 18.57
C ASN A 60 -10.20 -13.20 19.73
N ASN A 61 -10.50 -12.58 20.89
CA ASN A 61 -11.09 -13.28 22.02
C ASN A 61 -12.50 -13.77 21.64
N PRO A 62 -12.80 -15.09 21.75
CA PRO A 62 -14.13 -15.61 21.42
C PRO A 62 -15.28 -14.98 22.20
N LYS A 63 -15.01 -14.46 23.40
CA LYS A 63 -16.00 -13.80 24.26
C LYS A 63 -16.28 -12.34 23.90
N ASP A 64 -15.45 -11.73 23.03
CA ASP A 64 -15.69 -10.37 22.55
C ASP A 64 -16.71 -10.41 21.40
N GLU A 65 -17.79 -9.64 21.52
CA GLU A 65 -18.86 -9.61 20.53
C GLU A 65 -18.46 -8.85 19.27
N ARG A 66 -17.54 -7.86 19.39
CA ARG A 66 -17.07 -7.08 18.27
C ARG A 66 -15.94 -7.81 17.55
N LYS A 67 -16.19 -8.21 16.31
CA LYS A 67 -15.16 -8.74 15.41
C LYS A 67 -14.71 -7.66 14.41
N ILE A 68 -13.42 -7.60 14.16
CA ILE A 68 -12.88 -6.67 13.14
C ILE A 68 -13.26 -7.22 11.77
N GLU A 69 -14.03 -6.44 10.99
CA GLU A 69 -14.51 -6.84 9.67
C GLU A 69 -13.96 -5.98 8.53
N LEU A 70 -13.52 -4.74 8.85
CA LEU A 70 -12.94 -3.80 7.90
C LEU A 70 -11.58 -3.30 8.40
N LEU A 71 -10.58 -3.23 7.54
CA LEU A 71 -9.30 -2.57 7.82
C LEU A 71 -9.22 -1.25 7.06
N MET A 72 -8.86 -0.18 7.75
CA MET A 72 -8.53 1.12 7.14
C MET A 72 -7.02 1.33 7.27
N VAL A 73 -6.27 1.08 6.20
CA VAL A 73 -4.80 1.08 6.19
C VAL A 73 -4.27 2.35 5.52
N GLY A 74 -3.32 3.03 6.16
CA GLY A 74 -2.76 4.26 5.59
C GLY A 74 -1.80 5.01 6.50
N ASP A 75 -1.68 6.30 6.23
CA ASP A 75 -0.83 7.26 6.97
C ASP A 75 -1.63 8.19 7.91
N SER A 76 -1.18 9.45 8.08
CA SER A 76 -1.85 10.45 8.92
C SER A 76 -3.27 10.76 8.45
N ILE A 77 -3.52 10.73 7.16
CA ILE A 77 -4.83 11.04 6.57
C ILE A 77 -5.85 10.00 7.06
N THR A 78 -5.51 8.72 7.02
CA THR A 78 -6.31 7.63 7.59
C THR A 78 -6.32 7.68 9.13
N ASN A 79 -5.18 7.95 9.78
CA ASN A 79 -5.08 8.01 11.23
C ASN A 79 -6.01 9.07 11.85
N ASN A 80 -6.23 10.18 11.15
CA ASN A 80 -7.05 11.27 11.65
C ASN A 80 -8.56 10.99 11.65
N PHE A 81 -8.99 9.87 11.10
CA PHE A 81 -10.40 9.48 11.14
C PHE A 81 -10.90 9.12 12.54
N ASP A 82 -10.12 8.36 13.32
CA ASP A 82 -10.57 7.88 14.64
C ASP A 82 -10.01 8.65 15.82
N LYS A 83 -9.23 9.69 15.54
CA LYS A 83 -8.73 10.63 16.56
C LYS A 83 -9.76 11.70 16.88
N LYS A 84 -9.73 12.21 18.11
CA LYS A 84 -10.49 13.42 18.47
C LYS A 84 -10.10 14.55 17.51
N GLY A 85 -11.06 14.95 16.67
CA GLY A 85 -10.84 15.94 15.63
C GLY A 85 -11.86 15.82 14.49
N PRO A 86 -11.57 16.41 13.33
CA PRO A 86 -12.54 16.52 12.22
C PRO A 86 -12.99 15.19 11.61
N GLY A 87 -12.19 14.12 11.72
CA GLY A 87 -12.58 12.81 11.21
C GLY A 87 -13.46 11.99 12.16
N GLU A 88 -13.43 12.26 13.48
CA GLU A 88 -14.09 11.42 14.49
C GLU A 88 -15.61 11.28 14.30
N PRO A 89 -16.38 12.36 14.03
CA PRO A 89 -17.82 12.23 13.77
C PRO A 89 -18.11 11.34 12.56
N VAL A 90 -17.32 11.50 11.49
CA VAL A 90 -17.46 10.73 10.27
C VAL A 90 -17.10 9.25 10.49
N TRP A 91 -16.04 8.97 11.25
CA TRP A 91 -15.69 7.61 11.65
C TRP A 91 -16.83 6.92 12.39
N LYS A 92 -17.40 7.58 13.39
CA LYS A 92 -18.54 7.06 14.17
C LYS A 92 -19.75 6.75 13.29
N LYS A 93 -20.03 7.62 12.31
CA LYS A 93 -21.18 7.48 11.41
C LYS A 93 -21.01 6.36 10.38
N TYR A 94 -19.84 6.22 9.76
CA TYR A 94 -19.64 5.37 8.60
C TYR A 94 -18.88 4.08 8.88
N PHE A 95 -17.85 4.11 9.72
CA PHE A 95 -16.90 3.01 9.87
C PHE A 95 -17.07 2.21 11.16
N THR A 96 -17.52 2.84 12.25
CA THR A 96 -17.88 2.09 13.46
C THR A 96 -18.94 1.04 13.21
N PRO A 97 -20.03 1.29 12.45
CA PRO A 97 -21.03 0.26 12.11
C PRO A 97 -20.51 -0.86 11.21
N LEU A 98 -19.36 -0.67 10.58
CA LEU A 98 -18.68 -1.68 9.76
C LEU A 98 -17.63 -2.46 10.54
N ASN A 99 -17.56 -2.29 11.87
CA ASN A 99 -16.54 -2.91 12.72
C ASN A 99 -15.11 -2.65 12.22
N ALA A 100 -14.85 -1.41 11.79
CA ALA A 100 -13.57 -1.03 11.22
C ALA A 100 -12.47 -0.93 12.30
N LEU A 101 -11.25 -1.36 11.93
CA LEU A 101 -10.01 -1.09 12.64
C LEU A 101 -9.20 -0.05 11.85
N ASN A 102 -8.83 1.05 12.51
CA ASN A 102 -7.97 2.06 11.91
C ASN A 102 -6.49 1.70 12.07
N LEU A 103 -5.87 1.32 10.96
CA LEU A 103 -4.44 1.06 10.83
C LEU A 103 -3.70 2.21 10.11
N GLY A 104 -4.20 3.43 10.23
CA GLY A 104 -3.49 4.64 9.81
C GLY A 104 -2.47 5.09 10.86
N PHE A 105 -1.28 5.49 10.42
CA PHE A 105 -0.21 6.00 11.29
C PHE A 105 0.39 7.28 10.72
N GLY A 106 0.47 8.32 11.53
CA GLY A 106 0.98 9.63 11.12
C GLY A 106 2.35 9.57 10.46
N GLY A 107 2.49 10.15 9.26
CA GLY A 107 3.77 10.24 8.55
C GLY A 107 4.31 8.93 7.98
N ASP A 108 3.54 7.84 8.01
CA ASP A 108 3.98 6.58 7.41
C ASP A 108 4.15 6.69 5.90
N ARG A 109 5.12 5.95 5.41
CA ARG A 109 5.36 5.63 4.01
C ARG A 109 5.05 4.14 3.79
N THR A 110 5.08 3.70 2.56
CA THR A 110 4.79 2.32 2.17
C THR A 110 5.63 1.29 2.94
N ASN A 111 6.92 1.53 3.08
CA ASN A 111 7.86 0.67 3.83
C ASN A 111 7.50 0.52 5.33
N HIS A 112 6.98 1.58 5.96
CA HIS A 112 6.52 1.51 7.34
C HIS A 112 5.26 0.66 7.49
N VAL A 113 4.32 0.80 6.54
CA VAL A 113 3.11 -0.05 6.49
C VAL A 113 3.49 -1.51 6.32
N LEU A 114 4.42 -1.83 5.42
CA LEU A 114 4.91 -3.20 5.22
C LEU A 114 5.46 -3.79 6.51
N TRP A 115 6.32 -3.05 7.23
CA TRP A 115 6.85 -3.49 8.52
C TRP A 115 5.74 -3.75 9.55
N ARG A 116 4.77 -2.83 9.67
CA ARG A 116 3.67 -3.01 10.63
C ARG A 116 2.83 -4.25 10.32
N LEU A 117 2.52 -4.50 9.06
CA LEU A 117 1.74 -5.68 8.67
C LEU A 117 2.46 -6.99 9.00
N GLU A 118 3.80 -7.02 8.97
CA GLU A 118 4.59 -8.18 9.39
C GLU A 118 4.53 -8.45 10.89
N HIS A 119 4.32 -7.40 11.67
CA HIS A 119 4.37 -7.44 13.13
C HIS A 119 2.99 -7.35 13.78
N LEU A 120 1.90 -7.43 13.01
CA LEU A 120 0.54 -7.54 13.55
C LEU A 120 0.14 -9.00 13.76
N PRO A 121 -0.58 -9.32 14.84
CA PRO A 121 -1.19 -10.63 15.00
C PRO A 121 -2.26 -10.87 13.93
N LYS A 122 -2.45 -12.14 13.56
CA LYS A 122 -3.53 -12.51 12.63
C LYS A 122 -4.89 -12.20 13.25
N ILE A 123 -5.75 -11.50 12.49
CA ILE A 123 -7.14 -11.22 12.90
C ILE A 123 -8.00 -12.44 12.63
N LYS A 124 -8.82 -12.82 13.61
CA LYS A 124 -9.70 -13.99 13.58
C LYS A 124 -11.11 -13.64 14.09
N PRO A 125 -12.17 -13.88 13.29
CA PRO A 125 -12.15 -14.31 11.88
C PRO A 125 -11.43 -13.31 10.98
N ALA A 126 -11.05 -13.76 9.79
CA ALA A 126 -10.39 -12.88 8.81
C ALA A 126 -11.31 -11.70 8.44
N PRO A 127 -10.78 -10.48 8.29
CA PRO A 127 -11.58 -9.33 7.86
C PRO A 127 -12.23 -9.58 6.48
N LEU A 128 -13.37 -8.97 6.24
CA LEU A 128 -14.12 -9.08 4.98
C LEU A 128 -13.52 -8.16 3.91
N ALA A 129 -13.10 -6.96 4.32
CA ALA A 129 -12.54 -5.96 3.41
C ALA A 129 -11.42 -5.14 4.05
N ALA A 130 -10.62 -4.50 3.18
CA ALA A 130 -9.67 -3.46 3.55
C ALA A 130 -9.80 -2.28 2.59
N SER A 131 -9.61 -1.05 3.10
CA SER A 131 -9.32 0.14 2.31
C SER A 131 -7.88 0.55 2.53
N LEU A 132 -7.13 0.78 1.47
CA LEU A 132 -5.72 1.19 1.50
C LEU A 132 -5.54 2.54 0.82
N MET A 133 -5.03 3.54 1.54
CA MET A 133 -4.61 4.84 0.99
C MET A 133 -3.30 5.26 1.64
N ILE A 134 -2.21 5.25 0.87
CA ILE A 134 -0.84 5.52 1.32
C ILE A 134 0.00 6.05 0.15
N GLY A 135 1.05 6.82 0.41
CA GLY A 135 1.99 7.26 -0.62
C GLY A 135 2.30 8.75 -0.60
N THR A 136 1.45 9.58 0.02
CA THR A 136 1.68 11.03 0.08
C THR A 136 3.02 11.38 0.74
N ASN A 137 3.45 10.63 1.76
CA ASN A 137 4.72 10.86 2.45
C ASN A 137 5.93 10.33 1.67
N ASN A 138 5.77 9.31 0.85
CA ASN A 138 6.79 8.86 -0.09
C ASN A 138 7.17 10.01 -1.03
N ILE A 139 6.18 10.70 -1.58
CA ILE A 139 6.35 11.85 -2.48
C ILE A 139 6.83 13.10 -1.74
N CYS A 140 6.19 13.42 -0.60
CA CYS A 140 6.42 14.70 0.09
C CYS A 140 7.85 14.85 0.63
N TRP A 141 8.41 13.76 1.11
CA TRP A 141 9.73 13.79 1.77
C TRP A 141 10.86 13.50 0.78
N GLY A 142 10.52 13.40 -0.53
CA GLY A 142 11.48 13.32 -1.62
C GLY A 142 12.33 12.05 -1.63
N SER A 143 11.88 11.01 -0.93
CA SER A 143 12.64 9.76 -0.81
C SER A 143 12.40 8.81 -1.97
N ASP A 144 11.22 8.88 -2.62
CA ASP A 144 10.83 7.94 -3.66
C ASP A 144 10.33 8.64 -4.92
N LYS A 145 10.58 8.04 -6.07
CA LYS A 145 9.96 8.44 -7.33
C LYS A 145 8.49 7.98 -7.34
N PRO A 146 7.59 8.62 -8.11
CA PRO A 146 6.19 8.24 -8.20
C PRO A 146 5.95 6.75 -8.46
N LYS A 147 6.68 6.17 -9.43
CA LYS A 147 6.59 4.74 -9.74
C LYS A 147 7.02 3.86 -8.56
N GLN A 148 8.09 4.20 -7.86
CA GLN A 148 8.56 3.46 -6.68
C GLN A 148 7.53 3.47 -5.55
N ALA A 149 6.89 4.61 -5.30
CA ALA A 149 5.81 4.70 -4.32
C ALA A 149 4.59 3.85 -4.73
N ALA A 150 4.24 3.82 -6.01
CA ALA A 150 3.17 2.97 -6.54
C ALA A 150 3.50 1.47 -6.41
N GLU A 151 4.74 1.05 -6.66
CA GLU A 151 5.22 -0.31 -6.43
C GLU A 151 5.17 -0.69 -4.94
N GLY A 152 5.48 0.25 -4.04
CA GLY A 152 5.27 0.06 -2.60
C GLY A 152 3.80 -0.17 -2.22
N ILE A 153 2.86 0.53 -2.86
CA ILE A 153 1.42 0.30 -2.68
C ILE A 153 1.02 -1.09 -3.19
N GLN A 154 1.54 -1.49 -4.35
CA GLN A 154 1.34 -2.83 -4.90
C GLN A 154 1.82 -3.91 -3.92
N GLU A 155 3.00 -3.74 -3.33
CA GLU A 155 3.58 -4.72 -2.39
C GLU A 155 2.75 -4.84 -1.11
N ILE A 156 2.26 -3.71 -0.55
CA ILE A 156 1.32 -3.73 0.57
C ILE A 156 0.04 -4.50 0.19
N THR A 157 -0.47 -4.28 -1.02
CA THR A 157 -1.68 -4.94 -1.51
C THR A 157 -1.47 -6.44 -1.64
N ARG A 158 -0.34 -6.89 -2.20
CA ARG A 158 0.05 -8.30 -2.28
C ARG A 158 0.18 -8.93 -0.89
N LYS A 159 0.79 -8.22 0.05
CA LYS A 159 0.94 -8.68 1.43
C LYS A 159 -0.41 -8.86 2.12
N LEU A 160 -1.32 -7.90 2.03
CA LEU A 160 -2.68 -7.99 2.56
C LEU A 160 -3.45 -9.17 1.94
N ASN A 161 -3.33 -9.36 0.63
CA ASN A 161 -3.96 -10.48 -0.07
C ASN A 161 -3.38 -11.84 0.38
N ALA A 162 -2.06 -11.93 0.56
CA ALA A 162 -1.41 -13.14 1.08
C ALA A 162 -1.80 -13.43 2.54
N MET A 163 -1.96 -12.39 3.38
CA MET A 163 -2.41 -12.54 4.78
C MET A 163 -3.86 -13.04 4.86
N TYR A 164 -4.73 -12.54 3.98
CA TYR A 164 -6.18 -12.80 3.97
C TYR A 164 -6.69 -13.02 2.53
N PRO A 165 -6.50 -14.23 1.94
CA PRO A 165 -6.76 -14.46 0.51
C PRO A 165 -8.22 -14.28 0.06
N LYS A 166 -9.18 -14.26 1.00
CA LYS A 166 -10.60 -14.02 0.70
C LYS A 166 -11.05 -12.57 0.97
N MET A 167 -10.20 -11.78 1.63
CA MET A 167 -10.49 -10.38 1.93
C MET A 167 -10.49 -9.57 0.63
N LYS A 168 -11.49 -8.73 0.43
CA LYS A 168 -11.52 -7.80 -0.70
C LYS A 168 -10.77 -6.51 -0.34
N ILE A 169 -9.98 -5.98 -1.26
CA ILE A 169 -9.13 -4.81 -1.00
C ILE A 169 -9.53 -3.69 -1.94
N LEU A 170 -9.91 -2.54 -1.37
CA LEU A 170 -10.15 -1.30 -2.09
C LEU A 170 -8.89 -0.42 -1.96
N VAL A 171 -8.11 -0.30 -3.02
CA VAL A 171 -6.99 0.62 -3.08
C VAL A 171 -7.49 1.96 -3.61
N LEU A 172 -7.22 3.02 -2.86
CA LEU A 172 -7.57 4.38 -3.27
C LEU A 172 -6.38 5.06 -3.91
N GLY A 173 -6.65 5.91 -4.91
CA GLY A 173 -5.69 6.88 -5.38
C GLY A 173 -5.23 7.77 -4.21
N VAL A 174 -3.95 8.14 -4.19
CA VAL A 174 -3.40 9.07 -3.22
C VAL A 174 -4.08 10.42 -3.41
N PHE A 175 -4.60 11.00 -2.34
CA PHE A 175 -5.36 12.25 -2.41
C PHE A 175 -4.50 13.43 -2.89
N PRO A 176 -5.11 14.38 -3.60
CA PRO A 176 -4.42 15.58 -4.01
C PRO A 176 -3.91 16.35 -2.80
N ARG A 177 -2.73 16.94 -2.93
CA ARG A 177 -2.16 17.84 -1.94
C ARG A 177 -1.64 19.11 -2.61
N ARG A 178 -1.46 20.18 -1.83
CA ARG A 178 -1.14 21.52 -2.31
C ARG A 178 -2.29 22.13 -3.12
N GLU A 179 -2.41 23.43 -3.04
CA GLU A 179 -3.54 24.16 -3.63
C GLU A 179 -3.54 24.10 -5.16
N GLN A 180 -2.38 24.37 -5.77
CA GLN A 180 -2.25 24.53 -7.22
C GLN A 180 -2.01 23.20 -7.95
N LEU A 181 -2.64 23.03 -9.08
CA LEU A 181 -2.49 21.85 -9.95
C LEU A 181 -1.06 21.69 -10.48
N ASP A 182 -0.36 22.78 -10.74
CA ASP A 182 1.00 22.78 -11.29
C ASP A 182 2.10 22.54 -10.24
N HIS A 183 1.75 22.47 -8.95
CA HIS A 183 2.72 22.19 -7.90
C HIS A 183 3.40 20.83 -8.12
N PRO A 184 4.73 20.72 -7.99
CA PRO A 184 5.48 19.48 -8.26
C PRO A 184 4.92 18.25 -7.53
N HIS A 185 4.60 18.34 -6.24
CA HIS A 185 4.02 17.21 -5.50
C HIS A 185 2.63 16.81 -6.04
N ARG A 186 1.82 17.75 -6.56
CA ARG A 186 0.54 17.43 -7.18
C ARG A 186 0.77 16.59 -8.44
N LYS A 187 1.69 17.02 -9.31
CA LYS A 187 2.04 16.29 -10.54
C LYS A 187 2.57 14.90 -10.24
N GLN A 188 3.44 14.77 -9.23
CA GLN A 188 3.97 13.49 -8.80
C GLN A 188 2.90 12.54 -8.24
N ILE A 189 1.88 13.06 -7.53
CA ILE A 189 0.74 12.24 -7.06
C ILE A 189 -0.11 11.77 -8.23
N ILE A 190 -0.40 12.65 -9.20
CA ILE A 190 -1.12 12.27 -10.42
C ILE A 190 -0.36 11.17 -11.16
N GLU A 191 0.95 11.32 -11.32
CA GLU A 191 1.82 10.32 -11.93
C GLU A 191 1.80 9.00 -11.14
N LEU A 192 1.92 9.04 -9.81
CA LEU A 192 1.82 7.85 -8.95
C LEU A 192 0.50 7.11 -9.18
N ASN A 193 -0.62 7.84 -9.12
CA ASN A 193 -1.95 7.25 -9.29
C ASN A 193 -2.14 6.63 -10.68
N SER A 194 -1.48 7.17 -11.71
CA SER A 194 -1.56 6.62 -13.08
C SER A 194 -0.97 5.23 -13.23
N TYR A 195 -0.03 4.82 -12.37
CA TYR A 195 0.56 3.47 -12.38
C TYR A 195 -0.33 2.43 -11.68
N LEU A 196 -1.18 2.83 -10.74
CA LEU A 196 -1.90 1.90 -9.86
C LEU A 196 -2.83 0.93 -10.59
N PRO A 197 -3.64 1.35 -11.60
CA PRO A 197 -4.52 0.41 -12.31
C PRO A 197 -3.77 -0.78 -12.91
N ASP A 198 -2.65 -0.53 -13.57
CA ASP A 198 -1.84 -1.58 -14.20
C ASP A 198 -1.11 -2.45 -13.18
N LEU A 199 -0.56 -1.87 -12.14
CA LEU A 199 0.15 -2.60 -11.09
C LEU A 199 -0.78 -3.51 -10.26
N LEU A 200 -2.06 -3.18 -10.17
CA LEU A 200 -3.02 -3.88 -9.30
C LEU A 200 -3.89 -4.91 -10.04
N LYS A 201 -4.00 -4.85 -11.37
CA LYS A 201 -4.96 -5.62 -12.17
C LYS A 201 -4.90 -7.14 -11.99
N ASP A 202 -3.71 -7.68 -11.73
CA ASP A 202 -3.48 -9.11 -11.61
C ASP A 202 -3.50 -9.62 -10.15
N ILE A 203 -3.77 -8.74 -9.18
CA ILE A 203 -3.89 -9.14 -7.77
C ILE A 203 -5.35 -9.52 -7.48
N PRO A 204 -5.62 -10.75 -7.02
CA PRO A 204 -6.98 -11.21 -6.78
C PRO A 204 -7.71 -10.37 -5.72
N ASN A 205 -9.02 -10.19 -5.88
CA ASN A 205 -9.91 -9.50 -4.93
C ASN A 205 -9.54 -8.02 -4.68
N VAL A 206 -8.87 -7.36 -5.63
CA VAL A 206 -8.48 -5.96 -5.55
C VAL A 206 -9.34 -5.11 -6.49
N SER A 207 -9.76 -3.95 -6.01
CA SER A 207 -10.39 -2.89 -6.79
C SER A 207 -9.61 -1.59 -6.58
N PHE A 208 -9.46 -0.79 -7.61
CA PHE A 208 -8.89 0.55 -7.54
C PHE A 208 -9.99 1.61 -7.70
N MET A 209 -9.91 2.68 -6.92
CA MET A 209 -10.81 3.83 -7.03
C MET A 209 -10.02 5.11 -6.77
N ASP A 210 -10.07 6.07 -7.68
CA ASP A 210 -9.53 7.41 -7.45
C ASP A 210 -10.70 8.39 -7.23
N ILE A 211 -10.75 8.92 -6.02
CA ILE A 211 -11.74 9.93 -5.61
C ILE A 211 -11.11 11.32 -5.46
N GLY A 212 -9.89 11.50 -5.95
CA GLY A 212 -9.14 12.74 -5.79
C GLY A 212 -9.84 13.97 -6.37
N SER A 213 -10.61 13.80 -7.44
CA SER A 213 -11.42 14.86 -8.07
C SER A 213 -12.51 15.43 -7.16
N GLU A 214 -13.05 14.61 -6.23
CA GLU A 214 -14.11 15.04 -5.31
C GLU A 214 -13.65 16.14 -4.33
N PHE A 215 -12.35 16.35 -4.19
CA PHE A 215 -11.76 17.37 -3.31
C PHE A 215 -11.38 18.66 -4.06
N LEU A 216 -11.51 18.67 -5.38
CA LEU A 216 -11.04 19.75 -6.24
C LEU A 216 -12.21 20.54 -6.84
N ASP A 217 -11.97 21.82 -7.12
CA ASP A 217 -12.89 22.58 -7.94
C ASP A 217 -12.71 22.27 -9.45
N GLU A 218 -13.55 22.88 -10.29
CA GLU A 218 -13.55 22.69 -11.75
C GLU A 218 -12.20 23.08 -12.42
N LYS A 219 -11.36 23.87 -11.74
CA LYS A 219 -10.02 24.27 -12.20
C LYS A 219 -8.92 23.38 -11.65
N GLY A 220 -9.27 22.35 -10.86
CA GLY A 220 -8.31 21.46 -10.19
C GLY A 220 -7.64 22.10 -8.97
N PHE A 221 -8.18 23.19 -8.44
CA PHE A 221 -7.68 23.83 -7.23
C PHE A 221 -8.18 23.10 -5.97
N LEU A 222 -7.27 22.88 -5.01
CA LEU A 222 -7.58 22.30 -3.69
C LEU A 222 -7.74 23.41 -2.66
N SER A 223 -8.97 23.65 -2.23
CA SER A 223 -9.24 24.71 -1.23
C SER A 223 -8.80 24.32 0.18
N ARG A 224 -8.49 25.31 1.01
CA ARG A 224 -8.23 25.11 2.45
C ARG A 224 -9.48 24.74 3.22
N GLU A 225 -10.66 24.95 2.68
CA GLU A 225 -11.90 24.42 3.23
C GLU A 225 -11.92 22.88 3.17
N MET A 226 -11.39 22.30 2.10
CA MET A 226 -11.27 20.86 1.96
C MET A 226 -10.09 20.31 2.76
N MET A 227 -8.90 20.91 2.61
CA MET A 227 -7.69 20.50 3.33
C MET A 227 -7.00 21.73 3.94
N PRO A 228 -7.25 22.04 5.22
CA PRO A 228 -6.78 23.27 5.87
C PRO A 228 -5.28 23.52 5.79
N ASP A 229 -4.48 22.47 5.85
CA ASP A 229 -3.02 22.49 5.70
C ASP A 229 -2.55 22.03 4.33
N THR A 230 -3.48 21.95 3.37
CA THR A 230 -3.23 21.47 2.00
C THR A 230 -2.85 19.99 1.87
N THR A 231 -3.12 19.20 2.91
CA THR A 231 -2.77 17.77 2.97
C THR A 231 -3.82 16.93 3.71
N HIS A 232 -4.24 17.39 4.89
CA HIS A 232 -5.15 16.63 5.75
C HIS A 232 -6.59 17.09 5.57
N PRO A 233 -7.53 16.15 5.39
CA PRO A 233 -8.95 16.44 5.19
C PRO A 233 -9.57 17.20 6.38
N SER A 234 -10.43 18.19 6.08
CA SER A 234 -11.39 18.75 7.02
C SER A 234 -12.50 17.73 7.31
N GLU A 235 -13.42 18.06 8.23
CA GLU A 235 -14.62 17.23 8.45
C GLU A 235 -15.42 17.03 7.15
N LYS A 236 -15.63 18.11 6.38
CA LYS A 236 -16.30 18.07 5.08
C LYS A 236 -15.61 17.11 4.11
N ALA A 237 -14.29 17.16 4.01
CA ALA A 237 -13.55 16.28 3.12
C ALA A 237 -13.54 14.82 3.63
N HIS A 238 -13.51 14.58 4.96
CA HIS A 238 -13.72 13.25 5.51
C HIS A 238 -15.11 12.70 5.17
N GLU A 239 -16.16 13.53 5.25
CA GLU A 239 -17.53 13.13 4.90
C GLU A 239 -17.63 12.75 3.40
N ILE A 240 -17.07 13.56 2.50
CA ILE A 240 -16.99 13.26 1.06
C ILE A 240 -16.28 11.93 0.84
N TRP A 241 -15.13 11.73 1.45
CA TRP A 241 -14.39 10.47 1.36
C TRP A 241 -15.23 9.28 1.81
N ALA A 242 -15.83 9.36 2.99
CA ALA A 242 -16.63 8.28 3.54
C ALA A 242 -17.85 7.97 2.67
N GLN A 243 -18.54 8.99 2.15
CA GLN A 243 -19.67 8.82 1.23
C GLN A 243 -19.25 8.13 -0.08
N ALA A 244 -18.10 8.50 -0.63
CA ALA A 244 -17.62 7.94 -1.89
C ALA A 244 -17.28 6.44 -1.79
N ILE A 245 -16.65 6.01 -0.69
CA ILE A 245 -16.15 4.63 -0.59
C ILE A 245 -17.09 3.66 0.13
N THR A 246 -17.97 4.14 1.03
CA THR A 246 -18.81 3.26 1.87
C THR A 246 -19.72 2.35 1.05
N PRO A 247 -20.38 2.79 -0.04
CA PRO A 247 -21.19 1.89 -0.87
C PRO A 247 -20.37 0.71 -1.42
N LYS A 248 -19.17 0.98 -1.93
CA LYS A 248 -18.25 -0.04 -2.45
C LYS A 248 -17.75 -0.98 -1.35
N LEU A 249 -17.41 -0.45 -0.18
CA LEU A 249 -17.00 -1.28 0.95
C LEU A 249 -18.12 -2.20 1.42
N ARG A 250 -19.37 -1.71 1.49
CA ARG A 250 -20.55 -2.55 1.83
C ARG A 250 -20.76 -3.66 0.82
N GLU A 251 -20.72 -3.33 -0.48
CA GLU A 251 -20.79 -4.34 -1.56
C GLU A 251 -19.70 -5.41 -1.39
N MET A 252 -18.47 -4.99 -1.14
CA MET A 252 -17.34 -5.90 -0.94
C MET A 252 -17.51 -6.78 0.30
N MET A 253 -18.12 -6.27 1.36
CA MET A 253 -18.40 -6.99 2.61
C MET A 253 -19.68 -7.87 2.53
N GLY A 254 -20.52 -7.72 1.50
CA GLY A 254 -21.81 -8.38 1.40
C GLY A 254 -22.85 -7.82 2.37
N LYS A 255 -22.83 -6.49 2.62
CA LYS A 255 -23.69 -5.77 3.57
C LYS A 255 -24.56 -4.71 2.89
#